data_899560f72445bc4be505d046945b948c
#
_entry.id   899560f72445bc4be505d046945b948c
#
_cell.length_a   1.000
_cell.length_b   1.000
_cell.length_c   1.000
_cell.angle_alpha   90.00
_cell.angle_beta   90.00
_cell.angle_gamma   90.00
#
_symmetry.space_group_name_H-M   'P 1'
#
loop_
_entity.id
_entity.type
_entity.pdbx_description
1 polymer ?
#
loop_
_entity_poly.entity_id
_entity_poly.type
_entity_poly.pdbx_seq_one_letter_code
_entity_poly.pdbx_strand_id
1 'polypeptide(L)'
;MNFHSILRPWAATAMVAAATLLAACGGGGTSGSAATGQGTLRVALTDAPSCGFDEVNVTVEKVRVHRSSSAADTDPGWSEVVLSPAKRVNLLDLTNGVLAELGQTELPAGTYTQMRLQLASNGSTAPYANSVVPTGGTE
;
A
#
# COMPACT_ATOMS: atom_id res chain seq x y z
N MET A 1 68.89 -25.86 -47.23
CA MET A 1 68.85 -27.27 -46.84
C MET A 1 67.46 -27.45 -46.27
N ASN A 2 66.52 -27.89 -47.13
CA ASN A 2 66.05 -29.29 -47.19
C ASN A 2 65.41 -29.74 -45.85
N PHE A 3 64.22 -30.25 -45.71
CA PHE A 3 63.37 -31.00 -46.61
C PHE A 3 61.97 -31.14 -45.99
N HIS A 4 60.96 -31.17 -46.83
CA HIS A 4 59.77 -32.05 -46.90
C HIS A 4 58.79 -32.08 -45.79
N SER A 5 57.57 -31.54 -46.04
CA SER A 5 56.52 -32.34 -46.74
C SER A 5 56.18 -33.66 -46.03
N ILE A 6 54.92 -33.74 -45.57
CA ILE A 6 53.99 -34.79 -46.02
C ILE A 6 52.57 -34.46 -45.45
N LEU A 7 51.67 -34.37 -46.43
CA LEU A 7 50.20 -34.44 -46.26
C LEU A 7 49.76 -35.79 -45.65
N ARG A 8 48.68 -35.79 -44.93
CA ARG A 8 47.44 -36.47 -45.40
C ARG A 8 46.37 -36.53 -44.33
N PRO A 9 45.09 -36.64 -44.75
CA PRO A 9 43.91 -36.24 -44.03
C PRO A 9 43.21 -37.45 -43.40
N TRP A 10 42.14 -37.18 -42.74
CA TRP A 10 40.92 -38.00 -42.47
C TRP A 10 40.56 -37.87 -41.02
N ALA A 11 39.45 -37.57 -40.61
CA ALA A 11 38.11 -38.02 -40.87
C ALA A 11 37.16 -37.09 -40.10
N ALA A 12 36.09 -36.80 -40.76
CA ALA A 12 34.94 -36.17 -40.18
C ALA A 12 34.34 -37.00 -39.05
N THR A 13 34.12 -36.37 -37.90
CA THR A 13 33.10 -36.80 -36.96
C THR A 13 32.31 -35.61 -36.50
N ALA A 14 31.13 -35.49 -37.07
CA ALA A 14 30.11 -34.53 -36.63
C ALA A 14 29.65 -34.95 -35.24
N MET A 15 30.00 -34.16 -34.22
CA MET A 15 29.32 -34.19 -32.93
C MET A 15 28.36 -33.03 -32.89
N VAL A 16 27.09 -33.38 -33.03
CA VAL A 16 25.98 -32.50 -32.73
C VAL A 16 25.95 -32.32 -31.21
N ALA A 17 26.49 -31.21 -30.74
CA ALA A 17 26.31 -30.79 -29.36
C ALA A 17 24.96 -30.12 -29.28
N ALA A 18 23.96 -30.79 -28.73
CA ALA A 18 22.70 -30.25 -28.33
C ALA A 18 22.95 -29.25 -27.18
N ALA A 19 23.01 -27.99 -27.49
CA ALA A 19 23.02 -26.93 -26.49
C ALA A 19 21.64 -26.83 -25.89
N THR A 20 21.42 -27.44 -24.74
CA THR A 20 20.27 -27.17 -23.88
C THR A 20 20.40 -25.78 -23.32
N LEU A 21 19.61 -24.84 -23.85
CA LEU A 21 19.41 -23.54 -23.28
C LEU A 21 18.61 -23.72 -21.98
N LEU A 22 19.30 -23.85 -20.85
CA LEU A 22 18.71 -23.57 -19.55
C LEU A 22 18.51 -22.06 -19.51
N ALA A 23 17.28 -21.64 -19.75
CA ALA A 23 16.82 -20.32 -19.37
C ALA A 23 16.83 -20.26 -17.83
N ALA A 24 17.97 -19.90 -17.26
CA ALA A 24 18.06 -19.52 -15.87
C ALA A 24 17.21 -18.25 -15.70
N CYS A 25 16.07 -18.40 -15.03
CA CYS A 25 15.32 -17.30 -14.48
C CYS A 25 16.20 -16.67 -13.38
N GLY A 26 17.23 -15.96 -13.81
CA GLY A 26 18.09 -15.16 -12.96
C GLY A 26 17.32 -13.94 -12.53
N GLY A 27 16.81 -13.95 -11.28
CA GLY A 27 16.33 -12.77 -10.62
C GLY A 27 17.44 -11.72 -10.53
N GLY A 28 17.62 -10.94 -11.58
CA GLY A 28 18.44 -9.74 -11.57
C GLY A 28 17.78 -8.73 -10.67
N GLY A 29 18.39 -8.45 -9.52
CA GLY A 29 18.08 -7.29 -8.72
C GLY A 29 18.25 -6.04 -9.57
N THR A 30 17.19 -5.57 -10.17
CA THR A 30 17.16 -4.25 -10.78
C THR A 30 17.19 -3.22 -9.67
N SER A 31 18.29 -2.48 -9.59
CA SER A 31 18.38 -1.18 -8.92
C SER A 31 17.09 -0.42 -9.18
N GLY A 32 16.39 -0.01 -8.10
CA GLY A 32 15.06 0.56 -8.16
C GLY A 32 14.92 1.68 -9.18
N SER A 33 14.43 1.35 -10.34
CA SER A 33 13.74 2.32 -11.17
C SER A 33 12.53 2.78 -10.37
N ALA A 34 12.46 4.06 -10.06
CA ALA A 34 11.26 4.64 -9.49
C ALA A 34 10.08 4.19 -10.34
N ALA A 35 9.13 3.49 -9.73
CA ALA A 35 7.97 2.99 -10.44
C ALA A 35 7.23 4.18 -11.05
N THR A 36 7.33 4.36 -12.36
CA THR A 36 6.64 5.39 -13.10
C THR A 36 5.23 4.87 -13.43
N GLY A 37 4.37 4.85 -12.47
CA GLY A 37 3.00 4.39 -12.65
C GLY A 37 2.08 5.03 -11.63
N GLN A 38 0.79 4.81 -11.79
CA GLN A 38 -0.20 5.11 -10.76
C GLN A 38 -0.71 3.83 -10.16
N GLY A 39 -1.07 3.88 -8.90
CA GLY A 39 -1.73 2.81 -8.17
C GLY A 39 -2.97 3.36 -7.48
N THR A 40 -3.93 2.49 -7.17
CA THR A 40 -5.11 2.89 -6.42
C THR A 40 -4.93 2.56 -4.94
N LEU A 41 -4.96 3.58 -4.09
CA LEU A 41 -5.06 3.41 -2.65
C LEU A 41 -6.54 3.23 -2.28
N ARG A 42 -6.86 2.12 -1.62
CA ARG A 42 -8.16 1.90 -0.98
C ARG A 42 -7.97 1.93 0.53
N VAL A 43 -8.85 2.62 1.22
CA VAL A 43 -8.79 2.75 2.68
C VAL A 43 -10.07 2.22 3.29
N ALA A 44 -9.90 1.33 4.26
CA ALA A 44 -10.98 0.83 5.10
C ALA A 44 -10.56 0.91 6.56
N LEU A 45 -11.53 1.12 7.44
CA LEU A 45 -11.35 1.18 8.88
C LEU A 45 -11.88 -0.11 9.49
N THR A 46 -11.15 -0.66 10.45
CA THR A 46 -11.59 -1.76 11.32
C THR A 46 -11.18 -1.44 12.74
N ASP A 47 -11.78 -2.09 13.70
CA ASP A 47 -11.46 -1.90 15.12
C ASP A 47 -11.38 -3.22 15.88
N ALA A 48 -10.81 -3.16 17.08
CA ALA A 48 -10.75 -4.27 18.03
C ALA A 48 -11.85 -4.11 19.09
N PRO A 49 -12.37 -5.22 19.66
CA PRO A 49 -13.34 -5.16 20.74
C PRO A 49 -12.82 -4.32 21.90
N SER A 50 -13.65 -3.40 22.42
CA SER A 50 -13.37 -2.61 23.61
C SER A 50 -14.45 -2.84 24.65
N CYS A 51 -14.05 -2.99 25.91
CA CYS A 51 -14.96 -3.16 27.04
C CYS A 51 -15.25 -1.80 27.71
N GLY A 52 -16.47 -1.65 28.24
CA GLY A 52 -16.83 -0.46 29.01
C GLY A 52 -17.45 0.68 28.22
N PHE A 53 -17.68 0.46 26.92
CA PHE A 53 -18.38 1.41 26.07
C PHE A 53 -19.48 0.72 25.26
N ASP A 54 -20.61 1.40 25.07
CA ASP A 54 -21.70 1.00 24.21
C ASP A 54 -21.52 1.57 22.79
N GLU A 55 -20.88 2.75 22.69
CA GLU A 55 -20.54 3.35 21.41
C GLU A 55 -19.20 4.12 21.48
N VAL A 56 -18.45 4.08 20.39
CA VAL A 56 -17.28 4.92 20.12
C VAL A 56 -17.43 5.49 18.72
N ASN A 57 -17.95 6.69 18.63
CA ASN A 57 -18.27 7.32 17.37
C ASN A 57 -17.17 8.25 16.88
N VAL A 58 -16.78 8.12 15.63
CA VAL A 58 -15.86 9.03 14.94
C VAL A 58 -16.46 9.46 13.60
N THR A 59 -16.26 10.71 13.25
CA THR A 59 -16.68 11.25 11.95
C THR A 59 -15.44 11.55 11.13
N VAL A 60 -15.22 10.75 10.09
CA VAL A 60 -14.05 10.86 9.22
C VAL A 60 -14.36 11.84 8.08
N GLU A 61 -13.54 12.86 7.91
CA GLU A 61 -13.59 13.79 6.79
C GLU A 61 -12.68 13.36 5.65
N LYS A 62 -11.47 12.90 5.98
CA LYS A 62 -10.51 12.43 4.97
C LYS A 62 -9.39 11.59 5.56
N VAL A 63 -8.76 10.85 4.68
CA VAL A 63 -7.50 10.16 4.94
C VAL A 63 -6.41 10.80 4.11
N ARG A 64 -5.29 11.11 4.73
CA ARG A 64 -4.12 11.72 4.09
C ARG A 64 -2.95 10.77 4.13
N VAL A 65 -2.19 10.69 3.05
CA VAL A 65 -0.96 9.91 3.00
C VAL A 65 0.20 10.74 2.46
N HIS A 66 1.39 10.50 2.98
CA HIS A 66 2.59 11.21 2.59
C HIS A 66 3.79 10.26 2.45
N ARG A 67 4.75 10.62 1.57
CA ARG A 67 5.95 9.81 1.35
C ARG A 67 6.99 9.98 2.46
N SER A 68 7.02 11.12 3.13
CA SER A 68 7.88 11.36 4.29
C SER A 68 7.16 10.99 5.58
N SER A 69 7.85 10.28 6.47
CA SER A 69 7.35 9.93 7.81
C SER A 69 7.33 11.11 8.78
N SER A 70 7.99 12.21 8.44
CA SER A 70 8.11 13.42 9.28
C SER A 70 7.39 14.63 8.71
N ALA A 71 6.54 14.48 7.68
CA ALA A 71 5.81 15.59 7.11
C ALA A 71 4.89 16.25 8.13
N ALA A 72 4.93 17.58 8.21
CA ALA A 72 3.98 18.37 8.97
C ALA A 72 2.62 18.47 8.22
N ASP A 73 1.55 18.88 8.90
CA ASP A 73 0.22 18.97 8.28
C ASP A 73 0.16 19.94 7.09
N THR A 74 0.99 20.96 7.12
CA THR A 74 1.04 22.03 6.12
C THR A 74 2.05 21.75 5.00
N ASP A 75 2.84 20.68 5.10
CA ASP A 75 3.85 20.37 4.09
C ASP A 75 3.17 20.01 2.75
N PRO A 76 3.78 20.36 1.63
CA PRO A 76 3.29 19.94 0.31
C PRO A 76 3.53 18.43 0.10
N GLY A 77 2.75 17.81 -0.77
CA GLY A 77 2.93 16.41 -1.16
C GLY A 77 2.00 15.42 -0.45
N TRP A 78 1.05 15.90 0.34
CA TRP A 78 -0.05 15.08 0.83
C TRP A 78 -0.99 14.69 -0.31
N SER A 79 -1.34 13.42 -0.36
CA SER A 79 -2.44 12.91 -1.18
C SER A 79 -3.59 12.55 -0.27
N GLU A 80 -4.83 12.74 -0.74
CA GLU A 80 -6.01 12.65 0.11
C GLU A 80 -7.11 11.78 -0.50
N VAL A 81 -7.77 11.01 0.35
CA VAL A 81 -9.09 10.41 0.11
C VAL A 81 -10.08 11.25 0.89
N VAL A 82 -10.86 12.08 0.20
CA VAL A 82 -11.85 12.97 0.82
C VAL A 82 -13.21 12.29 0.82
N LEU A 83 -13.85 12.25 1.98
CA LEU A 83 -15.20 11.73 2.14
C LEU A 83 -16.20 12.89 2.04
N SER A 84 -17.08 12.84 1.05
CA SER A 84 -18.12 13.84 0.85
C SER A 84 -19.47 13.16 0.63
N PRO A 85 -20.36 13.18 1.62
CA PRO A 85 -20.21 13.78 2.96
C PRO A 85 -19.21 13.03 3.85
N ALA A 86 -18.75 13.69 4.93
CA ALA A 86 -18.00 13.05 6.00
C ALA A 86 -18.77 11.86 6.57
N LYS A 87 -18.06 10.80 6.94
CA LYS A 87 -18.67 9.53 7.35
C LYS A 87 -18.54 9.33 8.86
N ARG A 88 -19.67 9.28 9.57
CA ARG A 88 -19.72 8.86 10.98
C ARG A 88 -19.73 7.34 11.06
N VAL A 89 -18.92 6.80 11.94
CA VAL A 89 -18.75 5.36 12.16
C VAL A 89 -18.69 5.10 13.66
N ASN A 90 -19.46 4.11 14.14
CA ASN A 90 -19.25 3.54 15.45
C ASN A 90 -18.16 2.47 15.33
N LEU A 91 -17.03 2.66 15.99
CA LEU A 91 -15.89 1.75 15.91
C LEU A 91 -16.23 0.36 16.43
N LEU A 92 -17.11 0.26 17.44
CA LEU A 92 -17.50 -1.01 18.02
C LEU A 92 -18.27 -1.93 17.06
N ASP A 93 -18.88 -1.35 16.00
CA ASP A 93 -19.53 -2.11 14.93
C ASP A 93 -18.52 -2.76 13.97
N LEU A 94 -17.25 -2.34 14.02
CA LEU A 94 -16.19 -2.80 13.13
C LEU A 94 -15.36 -3.95 13.69
N THR A 95 -15.86 -4.63 14.71
CA THR A 95 -15.19 -5.76 15.34
C THR A 95 -15.31 -7.03 14.48
N ASN A 96 -14.48 -8.04 14.77
CA ASN A 96 -14.51 -9.35 14.12
C ASN A 96 -14.28 -9.30 12.58
N GLY A 97 -13.49 -8.33 12.12
CA GLY A 97 -13.12 -8.22 10.70
C GLY A 97 -14.13 -7.47 9.84
N VAL A 98 -15.13 -6.84 10.44
CA VAL A 98 -16.02 -5.91 9.73
C VAL A 98 -15.21 -4.67 9.30
N LEU A 99 -15.38 -4.25 8.06
CA LEU A 99 -14.67 -3.13 7.47
C LEU A 99 -15.65 -2.01 7.10
N ALA A 100 -15.34 -0.78 7.52
CA ALA A 100 -15.98 0.42 6.99
C ALA A 100 -15.12 1.01 5.89
N GLU A 101 -15.53 0.89 4.63
CA GLU A 101 -14.81 1.53 3.54
C GLU A 101 -14.89 3.05 3.65
N LEU A 102 -13.72 3.70 3.57
CA LEU A 102 -13.58 5.16 3.60
C LEU A 102 -13.42 5.77 2.21
N GLY A 103 -13.05 4.95 1.23
CA GLY A 103 -12.92 5.38 -0.16
C GLY A 103 -11.59 4.99 -0.80
N GLN A 104 -11.34 5.56 -1.95
CA GLN A 104 -10.14 5.29 -2.74
C GLN A 104 -9.66 6.54 -3.47
N THR A 105 -8.36 6.57 -3.80
CA THR A 105 -7.76 7.60 -4.64
C THR A 105 -6.61 7.01 -5.45
N GLU A 106 -6.30 7.61 -6.58
CA GLU A 106 -5.13 7.24 -7.36
C GLU A 106 -3.90 7.98 -6.83
N LEU A 107 -2.81 7.25 -6.69
CA LEU A 107 -1.54 7.76 -6.20
C LEU A 107 -0.40 7.42 -7.16
N PRO A 108 0.59 8.29 -7.34
CA PRO A 108 1.84 7.92 -7.99
C PRO A 108 2.47 6.71 -7.28
N ALA A 109 2.90 5.71 -8.04
CA ALA A 109 3.56 4.54 -7.48
C ALA A 109 4.78 4.96 -6.63
N GLY A 110 4.92 4.31 -5.48
CA GLY A 110 5.98 4.62 -4.53
C GLY A 110 5.67 4.14 -3.12
N THR A 111 6.58 4.44 -2.21
CA THR A 111 6.42 4.13 -0.79
C THR A 111 5.82 5.33 -0.07
N TYR A 112 4.75 5.08 0.65
CA TYR A 112 4.10 6.05 1.54
C TYR A 112 4.37 5.61 2.97
N THR A 113 4.95 6.49 3.77
CA THR A 113 5.45 6.16 5.12
C THR A 113 4.64 6.83 6.22
N GLN A 114 3.70 7.68 5.85
CA GLN A 114 2.82 8.35 6.80
C GLN A 114 1.38 8.30 6.31
N MET A 115 0.46 7.98 7.23
CA MET A 115 -0.99 8.05 7.04
C MET A 115 -1.62 8.79 8.21
N ARG A 116 -2.55 9.67 7.92
CA ARG A 116 -3.34 10.41 8.91
C ARG A 116 -4.81 10.30 8.61
N LEU A 117 -5.58 10.01 9.65
CA LEU A 117 -7.02 10.07 9.64
C LEU A 117 -7.42 11.45 10.18
N GLN A 118 -8.16 12.21 9.39
CA GLN A 118 -8.67 13.51 9.82
C GLN A 118 -10.14 13.39 10.17
N LEU A 119 -10.45 13.73 11.42
CA LEU A 119 -11.80 13.69 11.95
C LEU A 119 -12.43 15.08 11.90
N ALA A 120 -13.74 15.12 11.76
CA ALA A 120 -14.51 16.34 11.89
C ALA A 120 -14.36 16.91 13.32
N SER A 121 -14.35 18.21 13.42
CA SER A 121 -14.36 18.87 14.73
C SER A 121 -15.72 18.73 15.40
N ASN A 122 -15.73 18.54 16.71
CA ASN A 122 -16.96 18.57 17.47
C ASN A 122 -17.56 19.98 17.47
N GLY A 123 -18.88 20.04 17.31
CA GLY A 123 -19.63 21.23 17.58
C GLY A 123 -19.76 21.51 19.10
N SER A 124 -20.47 22.60 19.46
CA SER A 124 -20.73 22.96 20.85
C SER A 124 -21.92 22.21 21.46
N THR A 125 -22.70 21.50 20.67
CA THR A 125 -23.94 20.81 21.08
C THR A 125 -23.99 19.42 20.45
N ALA A 126 -24.64 18.49 21.15
CA ALA A 126 -24.92 17.13 20.62
C ALA A 126 -25.91 17.18 19.44
N PRO A 127 -25.88 16.20 18.51
CA PRO A 127 -24.94 15.08 18.53
C PRO A 127 -23.53 15.51 18.12
N TYR A 128 -22.55 15.09 18.89
CA TYR A 128 -21.15 15.41 18.60
C TYR A 128 -20.63 14.61 17.39
N ALA A 129 -19.73 15.21 16.62
CA ALA A 129 -19.09 14.54 15.51
C ALA A 129 -18.27 13.31 15.98
N ASN A 130 -17.63 13.43 17.13
CA ASN A 130 -16.88 12.35 17.77
C ASN A 130 -17.30 12.27 19.23
N SER A 131 -17.65 11.06 19.69
CA SER A 131 -18.18 10.85 21.04
C SER A 131 -17.93 9.44 21.52
N VAL A 132 -18.02 9.26 22.82
CA VAL A 132 -18.06 7.94 23.48
C VAL A 132 -19.29 7.85 24.37
N VAL A 133 -19.92 6.67 24.38
CA VAL A 133 -21.01 6.34 25.29
C VAL A 133 -20.51 5.25 26.22
N PRO A 134 -20.23 5.55 27.50
CA PRO A 134 -19.88 4.51 28.47
C PRO A 134 -21.05 3.56 28.70
N THR A 135 -20.78 2.32 29.04
CA THR A 135 -21.83 1.31 29.29
C THR A 135 -22.78 1.78 30.38
N GLY A 136 -24.06 1.88 30.03
CA GLY A 136 -25.11 2.42 30.90
C GLY A 136 -25.09 3.93 31.10
N GLY A 137 -24.28 4.64 30.32
CA GLY A 137 -24.19 6.11 30.33
C GLY A 137 -24.92 6.75 29.13
N THR A 138 -24.63 8.03 28.93
CA THR A 138 -25.12 8.86 27.80
C THR A 138 -23.95 9.55 27.11
N GLU A 139 -24.18 9.99 25.87
CA GLU A 139 -23.22 10.79 25.09
C GLU A 139 -22.81 12.07 25.80
#